data_d70dc48969b9862c3da0fb8e5a2270b9
#
_entry.id   d70dc48969b9862c3da0fb8e5a2270b9
#
_cell.length_a   1.000
_cell.length_b   1.000
_cell.length_c   1.000
_cell.angle_alpha   90.00
_cell.angle_beta   90.00
_cell.angle_gamma   90.00
#
_symmetry.space_group_name_H-M   'P 1'
#
loop_
_entity.id
_entity.type
_entity.pdbx_description
1 polymer ?
#
loop_
_entity_poly.entity_id
_entity_poly.type
_entity_poly.pdbx_seq_one_letter_code
_entity_poly.pdbx_strand_id
1 'polypeptide(L)'
;WMWQLIRQGRQLKSFVVLSHEDAAEWTELNNVTVIYNPLPFLPEQQSDNTPKQVIAVGRYVPQKGFDRLISAWSIVNKKHPDWILRIYGDGMREQLQNQIYELGISPSCILEHSTPDIVDKYCKSSIFVLSSRYEGFGMVIIEAMACGVPPVSFTCPCGPRDIISDGINGLLV
;
A
#
# COMPACT_ATOMS: atom_id res chain seq x y z
N TRP A 1 -13.52 -24.07 4.99
CA TRP A 1 -13.87 -22.65 5.10
C TRP A 1 -14.39 -22.10 3.77
N MET A 2 -13.67 -22.25 2.65
CA MET A 2 -14.07 -21.81 1.30
C MET A 2 -15.45 -22.35 0.89
N TRP A 3 -15.70 -23.67 1.02
CA TRP A 3 -16.98 -24.30 0.72
C TRP A 3 -18.17 -23.72 1.50
N GLN A 4 -17.96 -23.32 2.74
CA GLN A 4 -19.01 -22.68 3.55
C GLN A 4 -19.38 -21.29 2.99
N LEU A 5 -18.38 -20.49 2.60
CA LEU A 5 -18.60 -19.18 2.00
C LEU A 5 -19.32 -19.28 0.66
N ILE A 6 -18.92 -20.21 -0.21
CA ILE A 6 -19.61 -20.46 -1.49
C ILE A 6 -21.07 -20.85 -1.26
N ARG A 7 -21.32 -21.79 -0.34
CA ARG A 7 -22.69 -22.22 -0.02
C ARG A 7 -23.56 -21.08 0.51
N GLN A 8 -23.02 -20.23 1.36
CA GLN A 8 -23.69 -19.04 1.87
C GLN A 8 -23.86 -17.97 0.80
N GLY A 9 -22.80 -17.72 0.03
CA GLY A 9 -22.80 -16.76 -1.06
C GLY A 9 -23.89 -17.00 -2.11
N ARG A 10 -24.15 -18.28 -2.45
CA ARG A 10 -25.22 -18.67 -3.36
C ARG A 10 -26.64 -18.30 -2.88
N GLN A 11 -26.83 -18.07 -1.59
CA GLN A 11 -28.12 -17.70 -0.98
C GLN A 11 -28.32 -16.18 -0.92
N LEU A 12 -27.29 -15.41 -1.18
CA LEU A 12 -27.34 -13.95 -1.17
C LEU A 12 -27.91 -13.42 -2.48
N LYS A 13 -28.53 -12.24 -2.43
CA LYS A 13 -28.94 -11.51 -3.62
C LYS A 13 -27.73 -11.05 -4.44
N SER A 14 -26.66 -10.65 -3.76
CA SER A 14 -25.38 -10.28 -4.35
C SER A 14 -24.25 -10.60 -3.37
N PHE A 15 -23.14 -11.12 -3.88
CA PHE A 15 -21.88 -11.35 -3.18
C PHE A 15 -20.90 -10.26 -3.60
N VAL A 16 -20.64 -9.31 -2.69
CA VAL A 16 -19.83 -8.14 -3.01
C VAL A 16 -18.36 -8.42 -2.73
N VAL A 17 -17.52 -8.07 -3.69
CA VAL A 17 -16.05 -8.11 -3.60
C VAL A 17 -15.47 -6.74 -3.94
N LEU A 18 -14.20 -6.51 -3.61
CA LEU A 18 -13.60 -5.17 -3.69
C LEU A 18 -12.77 -4.94 -4.96
N SER A 19 -12.49 -5.99 -5.74
CA SER A 19 -11.64 -5.90 -6.94
C SER A 19 -12.10 -6.91 -7.99
N HIS A 20 -11.74 -6.68 -9.25
CA HIS A 20 -11.98 -7.64 -10.33
C HIS A 20 -11.12 -8.89 -10.16
N GLU A 21 -9.91 -8.75 -9.65
CA GLU A 21 -9.01 -9.86 -9.36
C GLU A 21 -9.64 -10.78 -8.28
N ASP A 22 -10.21 -10.22 -7.21
CA ASP A 22 -10.95 -10.99 -6.19
C ASP A 22 -12.19 -11.66 -6.81
N ALA A 23 -12.95 -10.95 -7.65
CA ALA A 23 -14.12 -11.52 -8.32
C ALA A 23 -13.78 -12.76 -9.15
N ALA A 24 -12.63 -12.79 -9.78
CA ALA A 24 -12.17 -13.90 -10.60
C ALA A 24 -11.91 -15.19 -9.80
N GLU A 25 -11.68 -15.10 -8.50
CA GLU A 25 -11.50 -16.25 -7.60
C GLU A 25 -12.84 -16.94 -7.25
N TRP A 26 -13.99 -16.26 -7.41
CA TRP A 26 -15.31 -16.75 -7.02
C TRP A 26 -16.09 -17.34 -8.20
N THR A 27 -15.44 -18.18 -9.01
CA THR A 27 -15.99 -18.76 -10.25
C THR A 27 -17.26 -19.60 -10.04
N GLU A 28 -17.49 -20.13 -8.84
CA GLU A 28 -18.66 -20.97 -8.50
C GLU A 28 -19.89 -20.14 -8.07
N LEU A 29 -19.75 -18.80 -8.02
CA LEU A 29 -20.83 -17.87 -7.70
C LEU A 29 -21.28 -17.10 -8.96
N ASN A 30 -22.59 -17.07 -9.23
CA ASN A 30 -23.15 -16.34 -10.37
C ASN A 30 -23.67 -14.93 -10.01
N ASN A 31 -23.50 -14.52 -8.75
CA ASN A 31 -24.05 -13.30 -8.18
C ASN A 31 -22.97 -12.39 -7.59
N VAL A 32 -21.73 -12.51 -8.10
CA VAL A 32 -20.61 -11.66 -7.68
C VAL A 32 -20.76 -10.27 -8.27
N THR A 33 -20.57 -9.25 -7.45
CA THR A 33 -20.61 -7.83 -7.85
C THR A 33 -19.36 -7.14 -7.29
N VAL A 34 -18.63 -6.45 -8.14
CA VAL A 34 -17.49 -5.62 -7.72
C VAL A 34 -17.99 -4.26 -7.27
N ILE A 35 -17.69 -3.88 -6.03
CA ILE A 35 -17.94 -2.54 -5.49
C ILE A 35 -16.65 -2.10 -4.79
N TYR A 36 -15.99 -1.12 -5.37
CA TYR A 36 -14.75 -0.58 -4.81
C TYR A 36 -15.00 0.14 -3.48
N ASN A 37 -14.02 0.08 -2.60
CA ASN A 37 -14.05 0.90 -1.39
C ASN A 37 -14.02 2.39 -1.74
N PRO A 38 -14.82 3.23 -1.08
CA PRO A 38 -14.77 4.67 -1.25
C PRO A 38 -13.47 5.24 -0.66
N LEU A 39 -13.02 6.37 -1.21
CA LEU A 39 -11.96 7.14 -0.59
C LEU A 39 -12.42 7.67 0.78
N PRO A 40 -11.64 7.49 1.87
CA PRO A 40 -12.08 7.85 3.22
C PRO A 40 -12.05 9.36 3.49
N PHE A 41 -11.34 10.14 2.66
CA PHE A 41 -11.20 11.58 2.80
C PHE A 41 -10.94 12.24 1.45
N LEU A 42 -11.16 13.55 1.38
CA LEU A 42 -10.70 14.40 0.28
C LEU A 42 -9.69 15.40 0.86
N PRO A 43 -8.43 15.42 0.39
CA PRO A 43 -7.44 16.35 0.91
C PRO A 43 -7.74 17.77 0.42
N GLU A 44 -7.51 18.77 1.28
CA GLU A 44 -7.64 20.19 0.91
C GLU A 44 -6.50 20.64 -0.02
N GLN A 45 -5.35 20.00 0.08
CA GLN A 45 -4.16 20.27 -0.72
C GLN A 45 -3.57 18.97 -1.22
N GLN A 46 -2.83 19.04 -2.33
CA GLN A 46 -2.08 17.92 -2.87
C GLN A 46 -0.58 18.18 -2.76
N SER A 47 0.21 17.10 -2.82
CA SER A 47 1.66 17.22 -2.94
C SER A 47 2.03 17.89 -4.25
N ASP A 48 3.06 18.74 -4.19
CA ASP A 48 3.72 19.29 -5.39
C ASP A 48 4.85 18.38 -5.89
N ASN A 49 5.05 17.24 -5.23
CA ASN A 49 6.08 16.24 -5.53
C ASN A 49 7.53 16.79 -5.50
N THR A 50 7.77 17.89 -4.79
CA THR A 50 9.13 18.46 -4.62
C THR A 50 9.91 17.90 -3.42
N PRO A 51 9.28 17.43 -2.31
CA PRO A 51 10.02 16.86 -1.19
C PRO A 51 10.77 15.58 -1.60
N LYS A 52 12.02 15.45 -1.22
CA LYS A 52 12.78 14.20 -1.41
C LYS A 52 12.40 13.16 -0.37
N GLN A 53 11.11 12.81 -0.35
CA GLN A 53 10.53 11.90 0.61
C GLN A 53 9.67 10.83 -0.08
N VAL A 54 9.95 9.59 0.27
CA VAL A 54 9.14 8.42 -0.03
C VAL A 54 8.33 8.06 1.20
N ILE A 55 7.05 7.77 1.03
CA ILE A 55 6.17 7.33 2.11
C ILE A 55 5.64 5.91 1.86
N ALA A 56 5.58 5.12 2.93
CA ALA A 56 4.85 3.86 2.98
C ALA A 56 3.97 3.84 4.23
N VAL A 57 2.79 3.25 4.13
CA VAL A 57 1.79 3.26 5.22
C VAL A 57 1.18 1.88 5.41
N GLY A 58 1.15 1.42 6.66
CA GLY A 58 0.53 0.13 6.99
C GLY A 58 1.00 -0.44 8.32
N ARG A 59 0.30 -1.46 8.81
CA ARG A 59 0.71 -2.17 10.02
C ARG A 59 2.08 -2.85 9.83
N TYR A 60 2.93 -2.84 10.85
CA TYR A 60 4.21 -3.54 10.84
C TYR A 60 3.97 -5.05 11.05
N VAL A 61 3.51 -5.70 9.98
CA VAL A 61 3.25 -7.14 9.91
C VAL A 61 3.86 -7.72 8.63
N PRO A 62 4.18 -9.01 8.58
CA PRO A 62 4.80 -9.65 7.39
C PRO A 62 4.02 -9.43 6.10
N GLN A 63 2.68 -9.34 6.16
CA GLN A 63 1.81 -9.05 5.02
C GLN A 63 2.25 -7.78 4.26
N LYS A 64 2.61 -6.71 4.97
CA LYS A 64 2.95 -5.41 4.37
C LYS A 64 4.33 -5.36 3.71
N GLY A 65 5.17 -6.37 3.92
CA GLY A 65 6.42 -6.54 3.19
C GLY A 65 7.46 -5.45 3.41
N PHE A 66 7.42 -4.74 4.54
CA PHE A 66 8.37 -3.67 4.83
C PHE A 66 9.82 -4.16 4.95
N ASP A 67 10.02 -5.43 5.27
CA ASP A 67 11.32 -6.08 5.19
C ASP A 67 11.94 -6.02 3.78
N ARG A 68 11.11 -6.24 2.74
CA ARG A 68 11.53 -6.12 1.33
C ARG A 68 11.79 -4.67 0.95
N LEU A 69 10.91 -3.75 1.39
CA LEU A 69 11.05 -2.32 1.12
C LEU A 69 12.35 -1.77 1.73
N ILE A 70 12.66 -2.11 2.98
CA ILE A 70 13.88 -1.69 3.67
C ILE A 70 15.12 -2.21 2.94
N SER A 71 15.09 -3.48 2.49
CA SER A 71 16.18 -4.05 1.68
C SER A 71 16.36 -3.31 0.36
N ALA A 72 15.28 -3.03 -0.37
CA ALA A 72 15.32 -2.25 -1.61
C ALA A 72 15.81 -0.82 -1.37
N TRP A 73 15.35 -0.20 -0.27
CA TRP A 73 15.77 1.15 0.10
C TRP A 73 17.28 1.27 0.34
N SER A 74 17.92 0.25 0.88
CA SER A 74 19.38 0.25 1.07
C SER A 74 20.15 0.40 -0.25
N ILE A 75 19.57 -0.06 -1.36
CA ILE A 75 20.15 0.09 -2.70
C ILE A 75 19.85 1.49 -3.26
N VAL A 76 18.62 1.98 -3.09
CA VAL A 76 18.20 3.31 -3.53
C VAL A 76 18.99 4.39 -2.82
N ASN A 77 19.17 4.29 -1.50
CA ASN A 77 19.87 5.29 -0.70
C ASN A 77 21.35 5.48 -1.11
N LYS A 78 22.01 4.43 -1.61
CA LYS A 78 23.37 4.54 -2.14
C LYS A 78 23.47 5.48 -3.36
N LYS A 79 22.40 5.52 -4.17
CA LYS A 79 22.34 6.34 -5.39
C LYS A 79 21.71 7.72 -5.14
N HIS A 80 20.83 7.79 -4.14
CA HIS A 80 20.05 8.97 -3.80
C HIS A 80 20.11 9.22 -2.29
N PRO A 81 21.28 9.59 -1.74
CA PRO A 81 21.51 9.71 -0.30
C PRO A 81 20.74 10.86 0.36
N ASP A 82 20.21 11.77 -0.43
CA ASP A 82 19.41 12.93 -0.02
C ASP A 82 17.90 12.65 0.05
N TRP A 83 17.47 11.42 -0.27
CA TRP A 83 16.10 10.97 -0.12
C TRP A 83 15.86 10.26 1.22
N ILE A 84 14.66 10.40 1.76
CA ILE A 84 14.24 9.77 3.01
C ILE A 84 13.03 8.88 2.75
N LEU A 85 13.07 7.65 3.26
CA LEU A 85 11.91 6.77 3.36
C LEU A 85 11.31 6.89 4.76
N ARG A 86 10.02 7.24 4.85
CA ARG A 86 9.24 7.18 6.09
C ARG A 86 8.17 6.12 5.99
N ILE A 87 8.14 5.21 6.95
CA ILE A 87 7.16 4.14 7.03
C ILE A 87 6.28 4.40 8.25
N TYR A 88 5.00 4.69 8.01
CA TYR A 88 4.03 5.01 9.07
C TYR A 88 3.22 3.78 9.45
N GLY A 89 3.21 3.44 10.73
CA GLY A 89 2.42 2.32 11.24
C GLY A 89 2.81 1.87 12.62
N ASP A 90 2.14 0.83 13.09
CA ASP A 90 2.41 0.18 14.36
C ASP A 90 2.41 -1.35 14.21
N GLY A 91 2.99 -2.06 15.18
CA GLY A 91 3.11 -3.51 15.20
C GLY A 91 4.53 -4.00 15.50
N MET A 92 5.05 -4.92 14.71
CA MET A 92 6.34 -5.59 14.90
C MET A 92 7.53 -4.68 14.52
N ARG A 93 7.67 -3.56 15.22
CA ARG A 93 8.65 -2.50 14.92
C ARG A 93 10.10 -2.95 15.12
N GLU A 94 10.35 -3.72 16.17
CA GLU A 94 11.72 -4.07 16.58
C GLU A 94 12.50 -4.80 15.48
N GLN A 95 11.87 -5.77 14.82
CA GLN A 95 12.51 -6.53 13.74
C GLN A 95 12.91 -5.64 12.56
N LEU A 96 12.03 -4.71 12.17
CA LEU A 96 12.29 -3.77 11.08
C LEU A 96 13.39 -2.75 11.48
N GLN A 97 13.39 -2.31 12.73
CA GLN A 97 14.39 -1.38 13.25
C GLN A 97 15.79 -2.03 13.28
N ASN A 98 15.88 -3.29 13.68
CA ASN A 98 17.13 -4.04 13.66
C ASN A 98 17.66 -4.19 12.21
N GLN A 99 16.79 -4.51 11.25
CA GLN A 99 17.17 -4.58 9.84
C GLN A 99 17.70 -3.23 9.30
N ILE A 100 17.06 -2.12 9.64
CA ILE A 100 17.51 -0.76 9.26
C ILE A 100 18.90 -0.47 9.83
N TYR A 101 19.12 -0.86 11.09
CA TYR A 101 20.41 -0.69 11.76
C TYR A 101 21.52 -1.54 11.11
N GLU A 102 21.26 -2.82 10.87
CA GLU A 102 22.20 -3.75 10.22
C GLU A 102 22.60 -3.31 8.80
N LEU A 103 21.66 -2.70 8.08
CA LEU A 103 21.93 -2.16 6.74
C LEU A 103 22.60 -0.78 6.75
N GLY A 104 22.78 -0.16 7.92
CA GLY A 104 23.43 1.14 8.07
C GLY A 104 22.65 2.32 7.45
N ILE A 105 21.32 2.20 7.31
CA ILE A 105 20.46 3.19 6.64
C ILE A 105 19.58 4.00 7.61
N SER A 106 19.85 3.94 8.90
CA SER A 106 19.06 4.64 9.94
C SER A 106 18.84 6.14 9.68
N PRO A 107 19.79 6.90 9.06
CA PRO A 107 19.53 8.31 8.77
C PRO A 107 18.51 8.55 7.66
N SER A 108 18.26 7.57 6.77
CA SER A 108 17.42 7.74 5.58
C SER A 108 16.18 6.83 5.55
N CYS A 109 16.06 5.87 6.48
CA CYS A 109 14.91 4.98 6.60
C CYS A 109 14.34 5.08 8.02
N ILE A 110 13.20 5.71 8.17
CA ILE A 110 12.62 6.07 9.46
C ILE A 110 11.29 5.35 9.65
N LEU A 111 11.18 4.59 10.73
CA LEU A 111 9.90 4.03 11.18
C LEU A 111 9.17 5.07 12.03
N GLU A 112 7.95 5.38 11.64
CA GLU A 112 7.07 6.30 12.34
C GLU A 112 5.90 5.55 13.00
N HIS A 113 5.28 6.13 14.00
CA HIS A 113 4.02 5.63 14.52
C HIS A 113 2.85 5.97 13.59
N SER A 114 1.76 5.21 13.71
CA SER A 114 0.50 5.59 13.07
C SER A 114 0.06 6.96 13.58
N THR A 115 -0.54 7.76 12.70
CA THR A 115 -0.95 9.13 13.02
C THR A 115 -2.32 9.45 12.41
N PRO A 116 -3.18 10.21 13.11
CA PRO A 116 -4.41 10.73 12.51
C PRO A 116 -4.15 11.73 11.39
N ASP A 117 -2.95 12.37 11.38
CA ASP A 117 -2.56 13.38 10.40
C ASP A 117 -1.91 12.77 9.14
N ILE A 118 -2.29 11.55 8.77
CA ILE A 118 -1.66 10.82 7.66
C ILE A 118 -1.81 11.55 6.32
N VAL A 119 -2.88 12.30 6.12
CA VAL A 119 -3.11 13.12 4.92
C VAL A 119 -2.00 14.15 4.75
N ASP A 120 -1.64 14.87 5.83
CA ASP A 120 -0.51 15.80 5.84
C ASP A 120 0.82 15.11 5.49
N LYS A 121 1.02 13.86 5.92
CA LYS A 121 2.23 13.08 5.62
C LYS A 121 2.29 12.66 4.14
N TYR A 122 1.15 12.26 3.57
CA TYR A 122 1.07 12.05 2.11
C TYR A 122 1.41 13.34 1.36
N CYS A 123 0.75 14.45 1.67
CA CYS A 123 0.97 15.75 0.98
C CYS A 123 2.42 16.26 1.08
N LYS A 124 3.19 15.83 2.06
CA LYS A 124 4.62 16.14 2.24
C LYS A 124 5.55 15.08 1.64
N SER A 125 5.05 14.21 0.77
CA SER A 125 5.81 13.14 0.14
C SER A 125 5.68 13.23 -1.38
N SER A 126 6.68 12.72 -2.10
CA SER A 126 6.70 12.75 -3.57
C SER A 126 6.43 11.39 -4.21
N ILE A 127 6.62 10.30 -3.49
CA ILE A 127 6.41 8.94 -3.97
C ILE A 127 5.80 8.12 -2.83
N PHE A 128 4.72 7.37 -3.13
CA PHE A 128 4.19 6.36 -2.24
C PHE A 128 4.68 4.96 -2.67
N VAL A 129 5.02 4.09 -1.72
CA VAL A 129 5.42 2.70 -2.02
C VAL A 129 4.54 1.70 -1.31
N LEU A 130 4.00 0.72 -2.05
CA LEU A 130 3.34 -0.46 -1.52
C LEU A 130 4.20 -1.71 -1.77
N SER A 131 4.69 -2.31 -0.70
CA SER A 131 5.54 -3.52 -0.75
C SER A 131 4.82 -4.79 -0.28
N SER A 132 3.51 -4.75 -0.19
CA SER A 132 2.69 -5.83 0.38
C SER A 132 2.86 -7.16 -0.37
N ARG A 133 2.75 -8.24 0.36
CA ARG A 133 2.70 -9.60 -0.19
C ARG A 133 1.33 -9.96 -0.73
N TYR A 134 0.29 -9.40 -0.13
CA TYR A 134 -1.11 -9.47 -0.58
C TYR A 134 -1.92 -8.35 0.07
N GLU A 135 -3.00 -7.94 -0.58
CA GLU A 135 -3.94 -6.92 -0.13
C GLU A 135 -5.38 -7.44 -0.23
N GLY A 136 -6.32 -6.75 0.40
CA GLY A 136 -7.74 -6.93 0.13
C GLY A 136 -8.26 -5.97 -0.93
N PHE A 137 -7.66 -4.75 -0.99
CA PHE A 137 -7.94 -3.73 -1.99
C PHE A 137 -6.76 -2.77 -2.16
N GLY A 138 -6.09 -2.38 -1.06
CA GLY A 138 -5.00 -1.41 -1.09
C GLY A 138 -5.46 0.03 -0.89
N MET A 139 -6.30 0.29 0.11
CA MET A 139 -6.81 1.63 0.45
C MET A 139 -5.74 2.72 0.45
N VAL A 140 -4.56 2.41 0.99
CA VAL A 140 -3.42 3.34 1.07
C VAL A 140 -2.90 3.81 -0.30
N ILE A 141 -3.18 3.04 -1.39
CA ILE A 141 -2.85 3.48 -2.75
C ILE A 141 -3.76 4.64 -3.15
N ILE A 142 -5.09 4.47 -3.01
CA ILE A 142 -6.05 5.51 -3.38
C ILE A 142 -5.93 6.74 -2.48
N GLU A 143 -5.54 6.56 -1.22
CA GLU A 143 -5.24 7.65 -0.28
C GLU A 143 -4.05 8.49 -0.77
N ALA A 144 -2.94 7.84 -1.12
CA ALA A 144 -1.76 8.51 -1.67
C ALA A 144 -2.07 9.24 -2.99
N MET A 145 -2.78 8.57 -3.91
CA MET A 145 -3.16 9.15 -5.21
C MET A 145 -4.08 10.37 -5.03
N ALA A 146 -5.02 10.33 -4.10
CA ALA A 146 -5.87 11.49 -3.78
C ALA A 146 -5.05 12.69 -3.30
N CYS A 147 -3.97 12.45 -2.55
CA CYS A 147 -3.02 13.48 -2.11
C CYS A 147 -2.03 13.91 -3.21
N GLY A 148 -2.20 13.46 -4.47
CA GLY A 148 -1.32 13.81 -5.58
C GLY A 148 0.03 13.07 -5.57
N VAL A 149 0.16 11.99 -4.79
CA VAL A 149 1.42 11.23 -4.64
C VAL A 149 1.38 9.97 -5.51
N PRO A 150 2.22 9.88 -6.55
CA PRO A 150 2.24 8.73 -7.44
C PRO A 150 2.69 7.46 -6.71
N PRO A 151 1.98 6.32 -6.91
CA PRO A 151 2.34 5.06 -6.29
C PRO A 151 3.36 4.25 -7.11
N VAL A 152 4.26 3.58 -6.41
CA VAL A 152 5.06 2.45 -6.89
C VAL A 152 4.64 1.23 -6.07
N SER A 153 4.13 0.20 -6.71
CA SER A 153 3.54 -0.96 -6.01
C SER A 153 4.06 -2.28 -6.55
N PHE A 154 4.30 -3.22 -5.65
CA PHE A 154 4.40 -4.61 -6.07
C PHE A 154 3.05 -5.09 -6.62
N THR A 155 3.11 -5.94 -7.66
CA THR A 155 1.93 -6.62 -8.23
C THR A 155 1.49 -7.78 -7.32
N CYS A 156 1.13 -7.45 -6.08
CA CYS A 156 0.60 -8.45 -5.16
C CYS A 156 -0.87 -8.77 -5.47
N PRO A 157 -1.37 -9.96 -5.06
CA PRO A 157 -2.78 -10.30 -5.23
C PRO A 157 -3.73 -9.29 -4.58
N CYS A 158 -4.82 -9.00 -5.27
CA CYS A 158 -5.98 -8.19 -4.92
C CYS A 158 -5.67 -6.70 -4.67
N GLY A 159 -6.00 -5.89 -5.64
CA GLY A 159 -6.08 -4.43 -5.52
C GLY A 159 -5.11 -3.62 -6.37
N PRO A 160 -3.77 -3.75 -6.29
CA PRO A 160 -2.87 -2.86 -7.04
C PRO A 160 -3.15 -2.80 -8.54
N ARG A 161 -3.42 -3.95 -9.19
CA ARG A 161 -3.74 -4.01 -10.63
C ARG A 161 -5.11 -3.44 -11.00
N ASP A 162 -6.05 -3.38 -10.06
CA ASP A 162 -7.37 -2.76 -10.25
C ASP A 162 -7.30 -1.24 -10.08
N ILE A 163 -6.28 -0.71 -9.40
CA ILE A 163 -6.13 0.72 -9.07
C ILE A 163 -5.10 1.40 -9.97
N ILE A 164 -3.97 0.72 -10.23
CA ILE A 164 -2.82 1.30 -10.94
C ILE A 164 -2.80 0.80 -12.38
N SER A 165 -2.86 1.76 -13.31
CA SER A 165 -2.52 1.57 -14.72
C SER A 165 -1.04 1.86 -14.91
N ASP A 166 -0.25 0.79 -15.10
CA ASP A 166 1.21 0.86 -15.12
C ASP A 166 1.74 1.88 -16.12
N GLY A 167 2.66 2.73 -15.68
CA GLY A 167 3.25 3.82 -16.47
C GLY A 167 2.34 5.01 -16.74
N ILE A 168 1.07 4.99 -16.27
CA ILE A 168 0.09 6.08 -16.49
C ILE A 168 -0.17 6.84 -15.20
N ASN A 169 -0.66 6.16 -14.16
CA ASN A 169 -1.01 6.77 -12.88
C ASN A 169 -0.18 6.23 -11.70
N GLY A 170 0.83 5.42 -11.99
CA GLY A 170 1.76 4.81 -11.05
C GLY A 170 2.60 3.75 -11.74
N LEU A 171 3.40 3.03 -10.97
CA LEU A 171 4.23 1.92 -11.46
C LEU A 171 3.89 0.62 -10.74
N LEU A 172 3.82 -0.47 -11.51
CA LEU A 172 3.68 -1.84 -11.02
C LEU A 172 5.00 -2.60 -11.23
N VAL A 173 5.50 -3.26 -10.19
CA VAL A 173 6.77 -4.02 -10.21
C VAL A 173 6.58 -5.42 -9.65
#